data_c7e3449629b5f421468b645a6af75e8d
#
_entry.id   c7e3449629b5f421468b645a6af75e8d
#
_cell.length_a   1.000
_cell.length_b   1.000
_cell.length_c   1.000
_cell.angle_alpha   90.00
_cell.angle_beta   90.00
_cell.angle_gamma   90.00
#
_symmetry.space_group_name_H-M   'P 1'
#
loop_
_entity.id
_entity.type
_entity.pdbx_description
1 polymer ?
#
loop_
_entity_poly.entity_id
_entity_poly.type
_entity_poly.pdbx_seq_one_letter_code
_entity_poly.pdbx_strand_id
1 'polypeptide(L)'
;RMPGDRIPDLISLAWGFDFFSSYVEVVRGSLPDGVLPIVPVGAAAIRFATRWNAAPSLEQLRQAEDGPGVVYVASSPAPPERASTMAVTSSWGRTGYAIATGATAEEAEAAAAGAVRVLEGDEHG
;
A
#
# COMPACT_ATOMS: atom_id res chain seq x y z
N ARG A 1 9.26 4.81 -17.99
CA ARG A 1 9.53 4.97 -16.55
C ARG A 1 8.60 4.08 -15.73
N MET A 2 9.15 3.37 -14.76
CA MET A 2 8.34 2.58 -13.83
C MET A 2 7.48 3.50 -12.96
N PRO A 3 6.17 3.20 -12.76
CA PRO A 3 5.33 3.96 -11.85
C PRO A 3 5.83 3.87 -10.39
N GLY A 4 5.66 4.97 -9.64
CA GLY A 4 5.98 5.03 -8.22
C GLY A 4 4.78 4.62 -7.33
N ASP A 5 4.86 4.98 -6.05
CA ASP A 5 3.79 4.82 -5.06
C ASP A 5 3.24 3.38 -4.93
N ARG A 6 4.09 2.37 -5.12
CA ARG A 6 3.73 0.95 -5.04
C ARG A 6 2.67 0.51 -6.07
N ILE A 7 2.45 1.29 -7.14
CA ILE A 7 1.53 0.93 -8.22
C ILE A 7 1.86 -0.44 -8.85
N PRO A 8 3.15 -0.79 -9.11
CA PRO A 8 3.49 -2.11 -9.62
C PRO A 8 3.03 -3.27 -8.72
N ASP A 9 3.10 -3.08 -7.41
CA ASP A 9 2.62 -4.09 -6.44
C ASP A 9 1.10 -4.25 -6.54
N LEU A 10 0.35 -3.15 -6.63
CA LEU A 10 -1.11 -3.18 -6.78
C LEU A 10 -1.52 -3.88 -8.08
N ILE A 11 -0.82 -3.62 -9.17
CA ILE A 11 -1.06 -4.28 -10.46
C ILE A 11 -0.79 -5.78 -10.33
N SER A 12 0.35 -6.17 -9.73
CA SER A 12 0.69 -7.57 -9.53
C SER A 12 -0.37 -8.31 -8.71
N LEU A 13 -0.85 -7.71 -7.63
CA LEU A 13 -1.87 -8.29 -6.76
C LEU A 13 -3.24 -8.40 -7.43
N ALA A 14 -3.68 -7.33 -8.11
CA ALA A 14 -5.00 -7.30 -8.73
C ALA A 14 -5.10 -8.20 -9.98
N TRP A 15 -4.00 -8.35 -10.71
CA TRP A 15 -3.98 -9.07 -11.99
C TRP A 15 -3.29 -10.45 -11.89
N GLY A 16 -2.68 -10.78 -10.76
CA GLY A 16 -2.08 -12.09 -10.53
C GLY A 16 -0.86 -12.40 -11.40
N PHE A 17 -0.04 -11.40 -11.75
CA PHE A 17 1.21 -11.60 -12.49
C PHE A 17 2.37 -10.78 -11.90
N ASP A 18 3.60 -11.18 -12.18
CA ASP A 18 4.79 -10.46 -11.74
C ASP A 18 5.07 -9.27 -12.67
N PHE A 19 4.61 -8.08 -12.27
CA PHE A 19 4.82 -6.85 -13.00
C PHE A 19 6.31 -6.51 -13.14
N PHE A 20 7.11 -6.71 -12.09
CA PHE A 20 8.52 -6.33 -12.09
C PHE A 20 9.33 -7.19 -13.07
N SER A 21 9.14 -8.50 -13.06
CA SER A 21 9.79 -9.38 -14.02
C SER A 21 9.41 -9.04 -15.45
N SER A 22 8.12 -8.83 -15.72
CA SER A 22 7.64 -8.43 -17.05
C SER A 22 8.24 -7.09 -17.49
N TYR A 23 8.34 -6.12 -16.58
CA TYR A 23 8.95 -4.83 -16.88
C TYR A 23 10.43 -4.97 -17.24
N VAL A 24 11.20 -5.80 -16.52
CA VAL A 24 12.62 -6.05 -16.80
C VAL A 24 12.79 -6.67 -18.18
N GLU A 25 11.94 -7.62 -18.58
CA GLU A 25 11.99 -8.23 -19.92
C GLU A 25 11.76 -7.20 -21.01
N VAL A 26 10.73 -6.35 -20.86
CA VAL A 26 10.47 -5.27 -21.82
C VAL A 26 11.64 -4.30 -21.94
N VAL A 27 12.27 -3.92 -20.81
CA VAL A 27 13.44 -3.02 -20.83
C VAL A 27 14.63 -3.67 -21.54
N ARG A 28 14.76 -5.00 -21.47
CA ARG A 28 15.77 -5.77 -22.23
C ARG A 28 15.45 -5.92 -23.71
N GLY A 29 14.31 -5.45 -24.17
CA GLY A 29 13.85 -5.60 -25.56
C GLY A 29 13.23 -6.96 -25.85
N SER A 30 12.87 -7.72 -24.81
CA SER A 30 12.14 -8.98 -24.91
C SER A 30 10.66 -8.75 -24.66
N LEU A 31 9.80 -9.58 -25.27
CA LEU A 31 8.41 -9.66 -24.85
C LEU A 31 8.32 -10.61 -23.66
N PRO A 32 7.47 -10.30 -22.65
CA PRO A 32 7.24 -11.20 -21.53
C PRO A 32 6.79 -12.58 -22.02
N ASP A 33 7.35 -13.63 -21.44
CA ASP A 33 6.94 -15.00 -21.72
C ASP A 33 5.50 -15.22 -21.24
N GLY A 34 4.62 -15.51 -22.18
CA GLY A 34 3.20 -15.76 -21.90
C GLY A 34 2.27 -14.59 -22.23
N VAL A 35 1.00 -14.88 -22.14
CA VAL A 35 -0.06 -13.89 -22.36
C VAL A 35 -0.29 -13.14 -21.04
N LEU A 36 -0.17 -11.81 -21.08
CA LEU A 36 -0.56 -10.98 -19.94
C LEU A 36 -2.05 -11.22 -19.63
N PRO A 37 -2.42 -11.36 -18.36
CA PRO A 37 -3.80 -11.58 -17.99
C PRO A 37 -4.65 -10.37 -18.39
N ILE A 38 -5.79 -10.63 -19.01
CA ILE A 38 -6.75 -9.61 -19.46
C ILE A 38 -7.92 -9.44 -18.50
N VAL A 39 -8.00 -10.31 -17.49
CA VAL A 39 -9.03 -10.28 -16.46
C VAL A 39 -8.34 -10.24 -15.10
N PRO A 40 -8.68 -9.28 -14.24
CA PRO A 40 -8.13 -9.23 -12.89
C PRO A 40 -8.59 -10.44 -12.07
N VAL A 41 -7.74 -10.90 -11.16
CA VAL A 41 -8.07 -11.98 -10.20
C VAL A 41 -8.75 -11.45 -8.94
N GLY A 42 -8.74 -10.13 -8.74
CA GLY A 42 -9.34 -9.45 -7.61
C GLY A 42 -9.08 -7.95 -7.70
N ALA A 43 -9.14 -7.28 -6.56
CA ALA A 43 -8.81 -5.87 -6.42
C ALA A 43 -7.67 -5.69 -5.42
N ALA A 44 -6.92 -4.61 -5.57
CA ALA A 44 -5.89 -4.20 -4.63
C ALA A 44 -5.99 -2.69 -4.38
N ALA A 45 -5.77 -2.27 -3.14
CA ALA A 45 -5.79 -0.87 -2.75
C ALA A 45 -4.60 -0.55 -1.86
N ILE A 46 -4.16 0.69 -1.90
CA ILE A 46 -3.19 1.26 -0.98
C ILE A 46 -3.81 2.47 -0.28
N ARG A 47 -3.59 2.56 1.02
CA ARG A 47 -3.91 3.75 1.81
C ARG A 47 -2.67 4.21 2.54
N PHE A 48 -2.50 5.52 2.61
CA PHE A 48 -1.37 6.16 3.27
C PHE A 48 -1.80 6.73 4.62
N ALA A 49 -1.00 6.45 5.64
CA ALA A 49 -1.11 7.13 6.91
C ALA A 49 -0.58 8.56 6.77
N THR A 50 -1.32 9.51 7.31
CA THR A 50 -1.06 10.94 7.13
C THR A 50 -1.00 11.70 8.45
N ARG A 51 -1.29 11.04 9.57
CA ARG A 51 -1.23 11.64 10.90
C ARG A 51 0.17 11.47 11.49
N TRP A 52 0.71 12.58 11.98
CA TRP A 52 2.01 12.67 12.61
C TRP A 52 1.91 12.46 14.13
N ASN A 53 1.16 11.48 14.56
CA ASN A 53 1.20 11.01 15.94
C ASN A 53 2.53 10.27 16.16
N ALA A 54 2.79 9.83 17.37
CA ALA A 54 3.97 9.00 17.66
C ALA A 54 4.04 7.83 16.66
N ALA A 55 5.25 7.36 16.37
CA ALA A 55 5.43 6.16 15.57
C ALA A 55 4.56 5.03 16.11
N PRO A 56 3.88 4.26 15.26
CA PRO A 56 3.03 3.17 15.72
C PRO A 56 3.85 2.16 16.52
N SER A 57 3.27 1.64 17.59
CA SER A 57 3.87 0.58 18.40
C SER A 57 3.97 -0.72 17.59
N LEU A 58 4.81 -1.64 18.07
CA LEU A 58 4.89 -2.98 17.47
C LEU A 58 3.54 -3.72 17.50
N GLU A 59 2.74 -3.47 18.53
CA GLU A 59 1.40 -4.05 18.66
C GLU A 59 0.46 -3.50 17.59
N GLN A 60 0.46 -2.20 17.36
CA GLN A 60 -0.32 -1.57 16.30
C GLN A 60 0.10 -2.06 14.90
N LEU A 61 1.40 -2.24 14.67
CA LEU A 61 1.89 -2.80 13.40
C LEU A 61 1.36 -4.21 13.18
N ARG A 62 1.47 -5.10 14.19
CA ARG A 62 0.94 -6.47 14.11
C ARG A 62 -0.58 -6.48 13.91
N GLN A 63 -1.29 -5.68 14.69
CA GLN A 63 -2.75 -5.59 14.55
C GLN A 63 -3.17 -5.10 13.17
N ALA A 64 -2.45 -4.15 12.58
CA ALA A 64 -2.69 -3.70 11.22
C ALA A 64 -2.38 -4.79 10.19
N GLU A 65 -1.29 -5.55 10.36
CA GLU A 65 -0.91 -6.68 9.49
C GLU A 65 -1.91 -7.83 9.56
N ASP A 66 -2.48 -8.11 10.73
CA ASP A 66 -3.48 -9.16 10.94
C ASP A 66 -4.88 -8.79 10.42
N GLY A 67 -5.05 -7.57 9.91
CA GLY A 67 -6.31 -7.11 9.32
C GLY A 67 -6.76 -7.95 8.11
N PRO A 68 -8.06 -8.17 7.93
CA PRO A 68 -8.57 -8.97 6.82
C PRO A 68 -8.18 -8.37 5.48
N GLY A 69 -7.61 -9.19 4.60
CA GLY A 69 -7.18 -8.78 3.26
C GLY A 69 -5.89 -7.95 3.22
N VAL A 70 -5.32 -7.58 4.35
CA VAL A 70 -4.06 -6.84 4.42
C VAL A 70 -2.92 -7.73 3.96
N VAL A 71 -2.11 -7.22 3.03
CA VAL A 71 -0.97 -7.93 2.43
C VAL A 71 0.36 -7.33 2.91
N TYR A 72 0.38 -6.02 3.11
CA TYR A 72 1.60 -5.34 3.50
C TYR A 72 1.30 -4.06 4.28
N VAL A 73 2.08 -3.84 5.32
CA VAL A 73 2.05 -2.62 6.16
C VAL A 73 3.46 -2.07 6.29
N ALA A 74 3.61 -0.78 6.16
CA ALA A 74 4.85 -0.08 6.44
C ALA A 74 4.59 1.21 7.20
N SER A 75 5.49 1.54 8.11
CA SER A 75 5.53 2.84 8.75
C SER A 75 6.95 3.42 8.70
N SER A 76 7.04 4.73 8.59
CA SER A 76 8.28 5.46 8.69
C SER A 76 8.13 6.49 9.81
N PRO A 77 9.04 6.53 10.79
CA PRO A 77 8.97 7.55 11.82
C PRO A 77 9.14 8.93 11.17
N ALA A 78 8.26 9.84 11.56
CA ALA A 78 8.39 11.23 11.15
C ALA A 78 9.68 11.83 11.71
N PRO A 79 10.43 12.62 10.94
CA PRO A 79 11.48 13.45 11.52
C PRO A 79 10.85 14.40 12.55
N PRO A 80 11.34 14.44 13.79
CA PRO A 80 10.73 15.22 14.87
C PRO A 80 10.59 16.72 14.54
N GLU A 81 11.44 17.26 13.70
CA GLU A 81 11.46 18.67 13.30
C GLU A 81 10.31 19.06 12.35
N ARG A 82 9.64 18.10 11.72
CA ARG A 82 8.57 18.35 10.75
C ARG A 82 7.18 18.00 11.25
N ALA A 83 7.09 17.47 12.43
CA ALA A 83 5.83 16.94 12.98
C ALA A 83 4.73 18.00 13.19
N SER A 84 5.08 19.30 13.29
CA SER A 84 4.11 20.32 13.73
C SER A 84 3.58 21.25 12.63
N THR A 85 4.08 21.22 11.41
CA THR A 85 3.82 22.32 10.47
C THR A 85 3.42 21.93 9.05
N MET A 86 3.46 20.68 8.66
CA MET A 86 3.10 20.29 7.29
C MET A 86 1.72 19.63 7.26
N ALA A 87 0.71 20.39 6.83
CA ALA A 87 -0.47 19.77 6.26
C ALA A 87 -0.03 18.79 5.18
N VAL A 88 -0.64 17.59 5.14
CA VAL A 88 -0.28 16.53 4.19
C VAL A 88 -0.76 16.93 2.78
N THR A 89 -0.03 17.81 2.16
CA THR A 89 -0.28 18.27 0.80
C THR A 89 0.65 17.60 -0.22
N SER A 90 1.58 16.77 0.25
CA SER A 90 2.56 16.10 -0.62
C SER A 90 2.86 14.68 -0.13
N SER A 91 3.46 13.87 -1.01
CA SER A 91 3.93 12.52 -0.68
C SER A 91 4.96 12.47 0.46
N TRP A 92 5.61 13.57 0.77
CA TRP A 92 6.55 13.71 1.89
C TRP A 92 5.87 13.74 3.27
N GLY A 93 4.56 14.02 3.32
CA GLY A 93 3.77 13.99 4.54
C GLY A 93 3.23 12.60 4.92
N ARG A 94 3.56 11.57 4.15
CA ARG A 94 3.11 10.20 4.42
C ARG A 94 3.99 9.56 5.48
N THR A 95 3.38 9.01 6.52
CA THR A 95 4.07 8.37 7.67
C THR A 95 4.08 6.86 7.57
N GLY A 96 3.29 6.30 6.68
CA GLY A 96 3.19 4.88 6.46
C GLY A 96 2.14 4.58 5.39
N TYR A 97 1.90 3.31 5.15
CA TYR A 97 0.86 2.85 4.24
C TYR A 97 0.48 1.40 4.55
N ALA A 98 -0.71 1.03 4.10
CA ALA A 98 -1.15 -0.37 4.05
C ALA A 98 -1.60 -0.70 2.63
N ILE A 99 -1.28 -1.92 2.19
CA ILE A 99 -1.77 -2.52 0.95
C ILE A 99 -2.69 -3.67 1.33
N ALA A 100 -3.87 -3.71 0.75
CA ALA A 100 -4.82 -4.79 0.94
C ALA A 100 -5.41 -5.25 -0.39
N THR A 101 -5.95 -6.46 -0.38
CA THR A 101 -6.67 -7.09 -1.48
C THR A 101 -8.11 -7.39 -1.08
N GLY A 102 -8.99 -7.52 -2.05
CA GLY A 102 -10.38 -7.89 -1.86
C GLY A 102 -10.97 -8.46 -3.15
N ALA A 103 -12.16 -9.02 -3.08
CA ALA A 103 -12.89 -9.42 -4.28
C ALA A 103 -13.37 -8.20 -5.07
N THR A 104 -13.65 -7.09 -4.38
CA THR A 104 -14.05 -5.81 -4.96
C THR A 104 -13.09 -4.68 -4.56
N ALA A 105 -13.15 -3.58 -5.29
CA ALA A 105 -12.36 -2.38 -4.96
C ALA A 105 -12.75 -1.81 -3.58
N GLU A 106 -14.03 -1.83 -3.26
CA GLU A 106 -14.56 -1.35 -1.99
C GLU A 106 -14.04 -2.19 -0.80
N GLU A 107 -13.97 -3.52 -0.96
CA GLU A 107 -13.42 -4.41 0.06
C GLU A 107 -11.92 -4.15 0.26
N ALA A 108 -11.14 -4.09 -0.81
CA ALA A 108 -9.72 -3.80 -0.75
C ALA A 108 -9.44 -2.43 -0.10
N GLU A 109 -10.22 -1.42 -0.47
CA GLU A 109 -10.09 -0.07 0.08
C GLU A 109 -10.48 -0.01 1.56
N ALA A 110 -11.57 -0.66 1.97
CA ALA A 110 -11.99 -0.73 3.35
C ALA A 110 -10.95 -1.44 4.24
N ALA A 111 -10.36 -2.53 3.74
CA ALA A 111 -9.30 -3.25 4.43
C ALA A 111 -8.04 -2.40 4.62
N ALA A 112 -7.56 -1.75 3.55
CA ALA A 112 -6.40 -0.86 3.62
C ALA A 112 -6.65 0.34 4.55
N ALA A 113 -7.85 0.94 4.49
CA ALA A 113 -8.24 2.04 5.38
C ALA A 113 -8.35 1.59 6.85
N GLY A 114 -8.84 0.38 7.10
CA GLY A 114 -8.87 -0.22 8.43
C GLY A 114 -7.48 -0.36 9.04
N ALA A 115 -6.54 -0.91 8.29
CA ALA A 115 -5.15 -1.05 8.73
C ALA A 115 -4.49 0.31 9.02
N VAL A 116 -4.73 1.32 8.18
CA VAL A 116 -4.20 2.67 8.41
C VAL A 116 -4.77 3.31 9.67
N ARG A 117 -6.07 3.13 9.97
CA ARG A 117 -6.65 3.63 11.24
C ARG A 117 -5.95 3.04 12.46
N VAL A 118 -5.63 1.74 12.43
CA VAL A 118 -4.85 1.10 13.50
C VAL A 118 -3.47 1.74 13.64
N LEU A 119 -2.77 1.97 12.52
CA LEU A 119 -1.46 2.65 12.53
C LEU A 119 -1.54 4.06 13.10
N GLU A 120 -2.61 4.78 12.84
CA GLU A 120 -2.84 6.16 13.32
C GLU A 120 -3.36 6.22 14.76
N GLY A 121 -3.64 5.06 15.39
CA GLY A 121 -4.14 4.97 16.76
C GLY A 121 -5.62 5.32 16.93
N ASP A 122 -6.39 5.28 15.85
CA ASP A 122 -7.83 5.49 15.88
C ASP A 122 -8.55 4.17 16.24
N GLU A 123 -8.61 3.85 17.53
CA GLU A 123 -9.31 2.64 18.02
C GLU A 123 -10.86 2.78 18.08
N HIS A 124 -11.40 3.89 17.62
CA HIS A 124 -12.85 4.14 17.69
C HIS A 124 -13.43 4.27 16.28
N GLY A 125 -13.95 3.16 15.81
CA GLY A 125 -14.79 3.06 14.64
C GLY A 125 -16.02 2.22 14.92
#